data_c35a7de885781658c66e3c5498cdf4ca
#
_entry.id   c35a7de885781658c66e3c5498cdf4ca
#
_cell.length_a   1.000
_cell.length_b   1.000
_cell.length_c   1.000
_cell.angle_alpha   90.00
_cell.angle_beta   90.00
_cell.angle_gamma   90.00
#
_symmetry.space_group_name_H-M   'P 1'
#
loop_
_entity.id
_entity.type
_entity.pdbx_description
1 polymer ?
#
loop_
_entity_poly.entity_id
_entity_poly.type
_entity_poly.pdbx_seq_one_letter_code
_entity_poly.pdbx_strand_id
1 'polypeptide(L)'
;MSLEIKVPTVGESITEVTLAQWLKQDGDYVEMDENIAELESDKATFELPAEKAGILRIIAQEGDTLEIGAVVCTIEDGDAPAGDTKAEAPAATESATPAAKTQDASEDPDSYAAGTASPAASKILREKGIDASTIKGTGKDGRITKEDAEKAQAKPAAPKAEAKPAATSAPAAAPTVTGARNERREKMSSLRKTIAKRLVSVKNETAMLTTFNEVNMQPIMDLRAKYKDIFKEKHGVGLGFMSFFTKAVTTALREWPAVNARIEENEIVYSDFADVSIAVSAPKGLVVPIIRNADKLSLQGIEKEIIALATKARDNKLTIDEMTGGTFTITNGGVFGSMMSTPIINAPQSAILGMHNIVQRPIAENGQVVIRPMMYIALSYDHRIIDGRESVSFLVRVKQLLEDPARLLLEV
;
A
#
# COMPACT_ATOMS: atom_id res chain seq x y z
N MET A 1 10.26 -42.74 -7.98
CA MET A 1 11.45 -41.93 -7.62
C MET A 1 11.00 -40.51 -7.50
N SER A 2 11.31 -39.80 -6.42
CA SER A 2 10.97 -38.39 -6.27
C SER A 2 12.01 -37.53 -7.00
N LEU A 3 11.55 -36.54 -7.78
CA LEU A 3 12.38 -35.54 -8.43
C LEU A 3 12.31 -34.23 -7.61
N GLU A 4 13.47 -33.71 -7.21
CA GLU A 4 13.56 -32.44 -6.52
C GLU A 4 13.56 -31.29 -7.53
N ILE A 5 12.59 -30.38 -7.43
CA ILE A 5 12.55 -29.16 -8.22
C ILE A 5 13.27 -28.04 -7.45
N LYS A 6 14.26 -27.46 -8.09
CA LYS A 6 15.12 -26.42 -7.50
C LYS A 6 14.85 -25.06 -8.15
N VAL A 7 15.15 -24.00 -7.41
CA VAL A 7 15.13 -22.64 -7.96
C VAL A 7 16.09 -22.56 -9.14
N PRO A 8 15.61 -22.24 -10.36
CA PRO A 8 16.46 -22.12 -11.55
C PRO A 8 17.38 -20.90 -11.46
N THR A 9 18.49 -20.93 -12.19
CA THR A 9 19.37 -19.77 -12.35
C THR A 9 18.73 -18.75 -13.27
N VAL A 10 18.35 -17.59 -12.73
CA VAL A 10 17.59 -16.54 -13.44
C VAL A 10 18.43 -15.29 -13.54
N GLY A 11 19.48 -15.29 -14.40
CA GLY A 11 20.37 -14.16 -14.67
C GLY A 11 21.59 -14.07 -13.76
N GLU A 12 22.63 -13.39 -14.24
CA GLU A 12 23.96 -13.34 -13.61
C GLU A 12 24.05 -12.56 -12.29
N SER A 13 22.99 -11.87 -11.86
CA SER A 13 23.01 -10.98 -10.69
C SER A 13 21.96 -11.28 -9.62
N ILE A 14 21.19 -12.37 -9.76
CA ILE A 14 20.15 -12.75 -8.80
C ILE A 14 20.70 -13.86 -7.91
N THR A 15 20.75 -13.61 -6.61
CA THR A 15 21.24 -14.58 -5.61
C THR A 15 20.09 -15.23 -4.82
N GLU A 16 18.94 -14.59 -4.76
CA GLU A 16 17.77 -15.07 -4.01
C GLU A 16 16.47 -14.71 -4.73
N VAL A 17 15.45 -15.53 -4.56
CA VAL A 17 14.09 -15.32 -5.06
C VAL A 17 13.09 -15.55 -3.93
N THR A 18 11.93 -14.92 -4.00
CA THR A 18 10.83 -15.14 -3.06
C THR A 18 9.73 -15.93 -3.76
N LEU A 19 9.24 -16.98 -3.12
CA LEU A 19 8.07 -17.72 -3.61
C LEU A 19 6.84 -16.84 -3.42
N ALA A 20 6.28 -16.31 -4.53
CA ALA A 20 5.15 -15.38 -4.50
C ALA A 20 3.84 -16.10 -4.19
N GLN A 21 3.52 -17.14 -4.96
CA GLN A 21 2.34 -17.98 -4.74
C GLN A 21 2.50 -19.36 -5.37
N TRP A 22 1.77 -20.32 -4.85
CA TRP A 22 1.57 -21.62 -5.47
C TRP A 22 0.38 -21.59 -6.42
N LEU A 23 0.54 -22.10 -7.63
CA LEU A 23 -0.53 -22.27 -8.63
C LEU A 23 -1.28 -23.58 -8.46
N LYS A 24 -0.66 -24.54 -7.75
CA LYS A 24 -1.16 -25.89 -7.43
C LYS A 24 -1.07 -26.15 -5.93
N GLN A 25 -1.88 -27.08 -5.44
CA GLN A 25 -1.91 -27.46 -4.02
C GLN A 25 -1.03 -28.71 -3.76
N ASP A 26 -0.64 -28.89 -2.49
CA ASP A 26 0.10 -30.09 -2.08
C ASP A 26 -0.73 -31.35 -2.31
N GLY A 27 -0.19 -32.27 -3.09
CA GLY A 27 -0.87 -33.50 -3.49
C GLY A 27 -1.57 -33.44 -4.85
N ASP A 28 -1.59 -32.29 -5.53
CA ASP A 28 -2.14 -32.18 -6.88
C ASP A 28 -1.25 -32.90 -7.90
N TYR A 29 -1.89 -33.48 -8.93
CA TYR A 29 -1.17 -33.99 -10.10
C TYR A 29 -0.82 -32.85 -11.03
N VAL A 30 0.43 -32.82 -11.50
CA VAL A 30 0.96 -31.81 -12.43
C VAL A 30 1.50 -32.50 -13.68
N GLU A 31 1.32 -31.85 -14.82
CA GLU A 31 1.88 -32.32 -16.10
C GLU A 31 3.31 -31.75 -16.28
N MET A 32 4.08 -32.37 -17.17
CA MET A 32 5.40 -31.86 -17.54
C MET A 32 5.25 -30.50 -18.22
N ASP A 33 6.10 -29.53 -17.86
CA ASP A 33 6.07 -28.11 -18.28
C ASP A 33 4.85 -27.30 -17.77
N GLU A 34 4.03 -27.85 -16.88
CA GLU A 34 2.94 -27.09 -16.24
C GLU A 34 3.49 -26.16 -15.15
N ASN A 35 3.02 -24.90 -15.14
CA ASN A 35 3.46 -23.93 -14.14
C ASN A 35 2.87 -24.25 -12.77
N ILE A 36 3.76 -24.51 -11.78
CA ILE A 36 3.41 -24.94 -10.43
C ILE A 36 3.48 -23.84 -9.39
N ALA A 37 4.34 -22.83 -9.60
CA ALA A 37 4.51 -21.72 -8.68
C ALA A 37 4.99 -20.46 -9.40
N GLU A 38 4.77 -19.30 -8.79
CA GLU A 38 5.35 -18.03 -9.20
C GLU A 38 6.48 -17.64 -8.24
N LEU A 39 7.65 -17.33 -8.81
CA LEU A 39 8.83 -16.85 -8.11
C LEU A 39 9.02 -15.37 -8.41
N GLU A 40 9.23 -14.55 -7.40
CA GLU A 40 9.48 -13.11 -7.51
C GLU A 40 10.94 -12.80 -7.13
N SER A 41 11.66 -12.15 -8.03
CA SER A 41 12.98 -11.58 -7.74
C SER A 41 12.90 -10.06 -7.59
N ASP A 42 14.01 -9.42 -7.26
CA ASP A 42 14.11 -7.95 -7.17
C ASP A 42 13.79 -7.24 -8.50
N LYS A 43 13.82 -7.95 -9.63
CA LYS A 43 13.68 -7.34 -10.98
C LYS A 43 12.54 -7.91 -11.82
N ALA A 44 12.09 -9.13 -11.57
CA ALA A 44 11.07 -9.79 -12.39
C ALA A 44 10.38 -10.92 -11.62
N THR A 45 9.15 -11.23 -12.04
CA THR A 45 8.40 -12.42 -11.64
C THR A 45 8.52 -13.46 -12.74
N PHE A 46 8.78 -14.72 -12.42
CA PHE A 46 8.84 -15.84 -13.35
C PHE A 46 8.06 -17.02 -12.80
N GLU A 47 7.56 -17.80 -13.70
CA GLU A 47 6.83 -19.02 -13.41
C GLU A 47 7.81 -20.20 -13.29
N LEU A 48 7.58 -21.05 -12.32
CA LEU A 48 8.35 -22.30 -12.13
C LEU A 48 7.57 -23.45 -12.77
N PRO A 49 8.06 -24.03 -13.88
CA PRO A 49 7.42 -25.19 -14.51
C PRO A 49 7.83 -26.49 -13.81
N ALA A 50 6.96 -27.50 -13.87
CA ALA A 50 7.25 -28.86 -13.44
C ALA A 50 8.18 -29.55 -14.45
N GLU A 51 9.34 -30.03 -14.01
CA GLU A 51 10.28 -30.75 -14.89
C GLU A 51 9.81 -32.16 -15.23
N LYS A 52 8.81 -32.69 -14.54
CA LYS A 52 8.25 -34.05 -14.73
C LYS A 52 6.78 -34.07 -14.31
N ALA A 53 5.99 -34.93 -14.98
CA ALA A 53 4.62 -35.19 -14.57
C ALA A 53 4.61 -36.10 -13.30
N GLY A 54 3.72 -35.81 -12.34
CA GLY A 54 3.56 -36.53 -11.12
C GLY A 54 2.77 -35.79 -10.03
N ILE A 55 2.84 -36.29 -8.81
CA ILE A 55 2.16 -35.66 -7.65
C ILE A 55 3.09 -34.67 -6.98
N LEU A 56 2.63 -33.41 -6.86
CA LEU A 56 3.37 -32.31 -6.25
C LEU A 56 3.43 -32.45 -4.72
N ARG A 57 4.64 -32.33 -4.15
CA ARG A 57 4.86 -32.22 -2.71
C ARG A 57 5.56 -30.92 -2.40
N ILE A 58 4.87 -30.02 -1.73
CA ILE A 58 5.32 -28.69 -1.38
C ILE A 58 6.27 -28.74 -0.19
N ILE A 59 7.46 -28.13 -0.31
CA ILE A 59 8.46 -28.02 0.77
C ILE A 59 8.54 -26.56 1.23
N ALA A 60 8.64 -25.59 0.30
CA ALA A 60 8.72 -24.18 0.61
C ALA A 60 7.33 -23.57 0.78
N GLN A 61 7.17 -22.62 1.71
CA GLN A 61 5.92 -21.92 1.93
C GLN A 61 5.85 -20.61 1.12
N GLU A 62 4.63 -20.17 0.80
CA GLU A 62 4.44 -18.84 0.18
C GLU A 62 5.06 -17.72 1.03
N GLY A 63 5.84 -16.87 0.39
CA GLY A 63 6.58 -15.77 1.02
C GLY A 63 7.93 -16.17 1.61
N ASP A 64 8.42 -17.39 1.37
CA ASP A 64 9.79 -17.79 1.73
C ASP A 64 10.79 -17.24 0.70
N THR A 65 11.92 -16.73 1.21
CA THR A 65 13.04 -16.31 0.36
C THR A 65 14.00 -17.50 0.23
N LEU A 66 14.25 -17.93 -1.00
CA LEU A 66 15.02 -19.11 -1.37
C LEU A 66 16.27 -18.68 -2.15
N GLU A 67 17.39 -19.30 -1.86
CA GLU A 67 18.62 -19.12 -2.65
C GLU A 67 18.52 -19.89 -3.97
N ILE A 68 19.25 -19.45 -5.00
CA ILE A 68 19.34 -20.18 -6.27
C ILE A 68 19.87 -21.58 -6.00
N GLY A 69 19.17 -22.60 -6.53
CA GLY A 69 19.49 -24.02 -6.31
C GLY A 69 18.85 -24.62 -5.06
N ALA A 70 18.14 -23.85 -4.23
CA ALA A 70 17.38 -24.41 -3.12
C ALA A 70 16.17 -25.23 -3.62
N VAL A 71 15.83 -26.30 -2.89
CA VAL A 71 14.70 -27.18 -3.23
C VAL A 71 13.39 -26.49 -2.84
N VAL A 72 12.48 -26.36 -3.82
CA VAL A 72 11.16 -25.71 -3.65
C VAL A 72 10.08 -26.74 -3.37
N CYS A 73 10.09 -27.83 -4.13
CA CYS A 73 9.14 -28.94 -4.02
C CYS A 73 9.74 -30.25 -4.56
N THR A 74 9.04 -31.35 -4.35
CA THR A 74 9.35 -32.62 -4.98
C THR A 74 8.16 -33.12 -5.78
N ILE A 75 8.44 -33.82 -6.90
CA ILE A 75 7.41 -34.49 -7.70
C ILE A 75 7.61 -35.98 -7.56
N GLU A 76 6.60 -36.65 -7.02
CA GLU A 76 6.57 -38.10 -6.86
C GLU A 76 5.92 -38.78 -8.08
N ASP A 77 6.44 -39.94 -8.48
CA ASP A 77 5.80 -40.73 -9.53
C ASP A 77 4.41 -41.17 -9.06
N GLY A 78 3.35 -40.68 -9.69
CA GLY A 78 1.97 -41.05 -9.43
C GLY A 78 1.18 -41.09 -10.73
N ASP A 79 0.27 -42.07 -10.86
CA ASP A 79 -0.65 -42.10 -11.99
C ASP A 79 -1.72 -41.04 -11.85
N ALA A 80 -2.08 -40.38 -12.97
CA ALA A 80 -3.16 -39.43 -13.01
C ALA A 80 -4.48 -40.05 -12.53
N PRO A 81 -5.27 -39.38 -11.64
CA PRO A 81 -6.60 -39.83 -11.29
C PRO A 81 -7.48 -39.85 -12.54
N ALA A 82 -8.04 -41.01 -12.86
CA ALA A 82 -8.92 -41.20 -14.02
C ALA A 82 -10.29 -40.50 -13.81
N GLY A 83 -10.61 -39.55 -14.71
CA GLY A 83 -11.94 -38.93 -14.91
C GLY A 83 -12.08 -37.57 -14.23
N ASP A 84 -12.46 -36.51 -14.84
CA ASP A 84 -13.44 -36.23 -15.89
C ASP A 84 -13.10 -34.94 -16.62
N THR A 85 -13.04 -35.05 -17.93
CA THR A 85 -13.10 -33.95 -18.86
C THR A 85 -14.48 -33.32 -18.88
N LYS A 86 -14.60 -31.99 -18.64
CA LYS A 86 -15.42 -31.16 -19.49
C LYS A 86 -15.11 -29.67 -19.35
N ALA A 87 -14.61 -29.13 -20.44
CA ALA A 87 -14.59 -27.71 -20.72
C ALA A 87 -16.00 -27.17 -20.89
N GLU A 88 -16.25 -25.94 -20.50
CA GLU A 88 -16.86 -24.92 -21.36
C GLU A 88 -17.19 -23.66 -20.55
N ALA A 89 -16.58 -22.55 -20.90
CA ALA A 89 -17.12 -21.21 -20.72
C ALA A 89 -17.93 -20.87 -21.97
N PRO A 90 -18.65 -19.76 -22.12
CA PRO A 90 -18.99 -18.66 -21.22
C PRO A 90 -20.47 -18.23 -21.33
N ALA A 91 -20.91 -17.26 -20.59
CA ALA A 91 -21.66 -16.09 -21.06
C ALA A 91 -22.53 -15.46 -19.97
N ALA A 92 -22.45 -14.16 -19.96
CA ALA A 92 -23.20 -13.20 -19.18
C ALA A 92 -24.74 -13.30 -19.40
N THR A 93 -25.51 -12.89 -18.41
CA THR A 93 -26.51 -11.82 -18.55
C THR A 93 -27.22 -11.53 -17.22
N GLU A 94 -27.19 -10.31 -16.87
CA GLU A 94 -28.15 -9.35 -16.32
C GLU A 94 -29.38 -9.85 -15.52
N SER A 95 -29.53 -9.15 -14.39
CA SER A 95 -30.70 -8.31 -14.06
C SER A 95 -31.79 -8.85 -13.13
N ALA A 96 -32.05 -7.98 -12.17
CA ALA A 96 -33.35 -7.68 -11.53
C ALA A 96 -33.66 -8.30 -10.16
N THR A 97 -33.54 -7.43 -9.17
CA THR A 97 -34.43 -7.37 -7.99
C THR A 97 -35.89 -7.12 -8.43
N PRO A 98 -36.93 -7.61 -7.71
CA PRO A 98 -37.40 -6.85 -6.55
C PRO A 98 -38.12 -7.61 -5.42
N ALA A 99 -38.06 -6.93 -4.26
CA ALA A 99 -39.10 -6.72 -3.25
C ALA A 99 -39.91 -7.89 -2.59
N ALA A 100 -39.69 -7.94 -1.29
CA ALA A 100 -40.63 -8.05 -0.18
C ALA A 100 -41.88 -8.93 -0.29
N LYS A 101 -42.03 -9.83 0.67
CA LYS A 101 -43.24 -9.92 1.53
C LYS A 101 -43.02 -10.77 2.80
N THR A 102 -43.43 -10.20 3.87
CA THR A 102 -43.72 -10.63 5.22
C THR A 102 -44.51 -11.95 5.38
N GLN A 103 -44.29 -12.54 6.59
CA GLN A 103 -45.12 -13.44 7.41
C GLN A 103 -44.49 -14.85 7.48
N ASP A 104 -44.42 -15.57 8.60
CA ASP A 104 -45.06 -15.49 9.91
C ASP A 104 -44.31 -16.42 10.89
N ALA A 105 -44.53 -16.25 12.15
CA ALA A 105 -43.98 -16.90 13.32
C ALA A 105 -43.86 -18.43 13.28
N SER A 106 -42.74 -18.93 13.82
CA SER A 106 -42.73 -20.20 14.58
C SER A 106 -41.69 -20.10 15.70
N GLU A 107 -42.15 -20.44 16.86
CA GLU A 107 -41.59 -20.40 18.20
C GLU A 107 -40.18 -20.94 18.32
N ASP A 108 -39.30 -20.12 18.96
CA ASP A 108 -37.98 -20.47 19.39
C ASP A 108 -38.03 -20.86 20.89
N PRO A 109 -37.56 -22.06 21.32
CA PRO A 109 -37.65 -22.51 22.71
C PRO A 109 -36.50 -22.05 23.64
N ASP A 110 -35.76 -21.02 23.27
CA ASP A 110 -34.73 -20.40 24.14
C ASP A 110 -35.21 -19.04 24.65
N SER A 111 -36.14 -19.06 25.60
CA SER A 111 -36.57 -17.81 26.24
C SER A 111 -35.48 -17.31 27.20
N TYR A 112 -35.25 -16.00 27.15
CA TYR A 112 -34.26 -15.23 27.94
C TYR A 112 -34.41 -15.37 29.48
N ALA A 113 -35.40 -16.10 29.97
CA ALA A 113 -35.70 -16.32 31.39
C ALA A 113 -35.30 -17.74 31.89
N ALA A 114 -34.85 -18.65 31.03
CA ALA A 114 -34.44 -19.99 31.44
C ALA A 114 -33.16 -19.91 32.32
N GLY A 115 -33.24 -20.50 33.52
CA GLY A 115 -32.15 -20.52 34.50
C GLY A 115 -32.07 -19.27 35.38
N THR A 116 -32.92 -18.26 35.23
CA THR A 116 -32.95 -17.07 36.07
C THR A 116 -33.82 -17.33 37.32
N ALA A 117 -33.23 -17.21 38.51
CA ALA A 117 -33.95 -17.37 39.75
C ALA A 117 -34.77 -16.12 40.12
N SER A 118 -36.03 -16.33 40.63
CA SER A 118 -36.82 -15.25 41.16
C SER A 118 -36.12 -14.62 42.39
N PRO A 119 -36.39 -13.35 42.77
CA PRO A 119 -35.73 -12.72 43.94
C PRO A 119 -35.84 -13.52 45.23
N ALA A 120 -36.98 -14.19 45.45
CA ALA A 120 -37.20 -15.06 46.59
C ALA A 120 -36.42 -16.38 46.50
N ALA A 121 -36.35 -16.97 45.29
CA ALA A 121 -35.52 -18.17 45.05
C ALA A 121 -34.02 -17.90 45.17
N SER A 122 -33.54 -16.77 44.70
CA SER A 122 -32.14 -16.35 44.80
C SER A 122 -31.69 -16.24 46.26
N LYS A 123 -32.56 -15.70 47.13
CA LYS A 123 -32.27 -15.60 48.58
C LYS A 123 -32.08 -16.97 49.23
N ILE A 124 -33.01 -17.91 48.96
CA ILE A 124 -32.96 -19.26 49.53
C ILE A 124 -31.79 -20.08 49.00
N LEU A 125 -31.45 -19.95 47.70
CA LEU A 125 -30.31 -20.63 47.10
C LEU A 125 -29.01 -20.14 47.69
N ARG A 126 -28.92 -18.82 47.96
CA ARG A 126 -27.76 -18.20 48.62
C ARG A 126 -27.59 -18.65 50.06
N GLU A 127 -28.68 -18.76 50.80
CA GLU A 127 -28.68 -19.28 52.21
C GLU A 127 -28.30 -20.77 52.26
N LYS A 128 -28.68 -21.55 51.26
CA LYS A 128 -28.34 -22.99 51.15
C LYS A 128 -27.02 -23.28 50.46
N GLY A 129 -26.29 -22.26 49.95
CA GLY A 129 -25.04 -22.41 49.22
C GLY A 129 -25.11 -23.21 47.92
N ILE A 130 -26.28 -23.13 47.23
CA ILE A 130 -26.56 -23.90 46.00
C ILE A 130 -26.50 -22.94 44.80
N ASP A 131 -25.78 -23.33 43.77
CA ASP A 131 -25.69 -22.56 42.51
C ASP A 131 -26.97 -22.71 41.70
N ALA A 132 -27.57 -21.56 41.26
CA ALA A 132 -28.81 -21.51 40.49
C ALA A 132 -28.69 -22.27 39.16
N SER A 133 -27.48 -22.37 38.56
CA SER A 133 -27.25 -23.08 37.32
C SER A 133 -27.44 -24.60 37.39
N THR A 134 -27.49 -25.15 38.64
CA THR A 134 -27.63 -26.59 38.86
C THR A 134 -29.11 -27.04 39.04
N ILE A 135 -30.04 -26.08 38.95
CA ILE A 135 -31.46 -26.36 39.24
C ILE A 135 -32.30 -26.04 37.99
N LYS A 136 -33.15 -26.95 37.58
CA LYS A 136 -34.13 -26.76 36.52
C LYS A 136 -35.36 -26.02 37.06
N GLY A 137 -35.58 -24.79 36.58
CA GLY A 137 -36.77 -24.01 36.99
C GLY A 137 -38.06 -24.56 36.42
N THR A 138 -39.13 -24.57 37.26
CA THR A 138 -40.49 -25.03 36.87
C THR A 138 -41.44 -23.86 36.66
N GLY A 139 -41.02 -22.61 36.82
CA GLY A 139 -41.80 -21.41 36.59
C GLY A 139 -42.02 -21.07 35.13
N LYS A 140 -42.85 -20.04 34.88
CA LYS A 140 -43.12 -19.53 33.53
C LYS A 140 -41.81 -19.15 32.82
N ASP A 141 -41.63 -19.63 31.61
CA ASP A 141 -40.41 -19.43 30.79
C ASP A 141 -39.12 -20.04 31.41
N GLY A 142 -39.22 -21.16 32.16
CA GLY A 142 -38.07 -21.86 32.74
C GLY A 142 -37.43 -21.16 33.94
N ARG A 143 -38.09 -20.19 34.55
CA ARG A 143 -37.55 -19.45 35.72
C ARG A 143 -37.59 -20.30 36.99
N ILE A 144 -36.57 -20.23 37.81
CA ILE A 144 -36.48 -20.94 39.10
C ILE A 144 -37.40 -20.25 40.13
N THR A 145 -38.40 -21.00 40.63
CA THR A 145 -39.35 -20.52 41.61
C THR A 145 -38.85 -20.72 43.03
N LYS A 146 -39.56 -20.12 44.02
CA LYS A 146 -39.26 -20.31 45.43
C LYS A 146 -39.33 -21.79 45.86
N GLU A 147 -40.28 -22.53 45.32
CA GLU A 147 -40.47 -23.96 45.61
C GLU A 147 -39.35 -24.83 45.06
N ASP A 148 -38.79 -24.48 43.89
CA ASP A 148 -37.61 -25.16 43.32
C ASP A 148 -36.39 -24.99 44.20
N ALA A 149 -36.18 -23.78 44.76
CA ALA A 149 -35.09 -23.47 45.65
C ALA A 149 -35.23 -24.11 47.04
N GLU A 150 -36.46 -24.28 47.52
CA GLU A 150 -36.75 -24.97 48.80
C GLU A 150 -36.49 -26.49 48.71
N LYS A 151 -36.82 -27.10 47.57
CA LYS A 151 -36.62 -28.55 47.31
C LYS A 151 -35.18 -28.91 46.94
N ALA A 152 -34.36 -27.95 46.58
CA ALA A 152 -32.95 -28.19 46.22
C ALA A 152 -32.14 -28.64 47.46
N GLN A 153 -31.48 -29.82 47.33
CA GLN A 153 -30.55 -30.35 48.34
C GLN A 153 -29.12 -30.19 47.88
N ALA A 154 -28.25 -29.78 48.80
CA ALA A 154 -26.80 -29.71 48.54
C ALA A 154 -26.22 -31.11 48.34
N LYS A 155 -25.54 -31.34 47.23
CA LYS A 155 -24.85 -32.59 46.94
C LYS A 155 -23.67 -32.76 47.89
N PRO A 156 -23.46 -33.93 48.53
CA PRO A 156 -22.37 -34.12 49.49
C PRO A 156 -21.01 -33.90 48.84
N ALA A 157 -20.14 -33.15 49.51
CA ALA A 157 -18.76 -32.91 49.08
C ALA A 157 -17.91 -34.19 49.19
N ALA A 158 -17.13 -34.52 48.17
CA ALA A 158 -16.17 -35.62 48.16
C ALA A 158 -15.00 -35.34 49.14
N PRO A 159 -14.35 -36.40 49.72
CA PRO A 159 -13.39 -36.24 50.78
C PRO A 159 -12.08 -35.54 50.34
N LYS A 160 -11.60 -34.71 51.23
CA LYS A 160 -10.37 -33.95 51.18
C LYS A 160 -9.13 -34.86 51.22
N ALA A 161 -8.31 -34.85 50.20
CA ALA A 161 -7.00 -35.45 50.20
C ALA A 161 -5.99 -34.56 50.91
N GLU A 162 -5.10 -35.18 51.71
CA GLU A 162 -4.13 -34.58 52.57
C GLU A 162 -3.13 -33.62 51.92
N ALA A 163 -2.76 -32.61 52.64
CA ALA A 163 -1.83 -31.56 52.27
C ALA A 163 -0.39 -32.04 52.16
N LYS A 164 0.29 -31.72 51.06
CA LYS A 164 1.75 -31.74 50.90
C LYS A 164 2.29 -30.30 51.02
N PRO A 165 3.50 -30.08 51.59
CA PRO A 165 3.91 -28.79 52.09
C PRO A 165 4.16 -27.74 51.02
N ALA A 166 3.95 -26.50 51.43
CA ALA A 166 3.99 -25.25 50.70
C ALA A 166 5.23 -25.06 49.81
N ALA A 167 5.00 -24.87 48.53
CA ALA A 167 5.91 -24.19 47.62
C ALA A 167 5.56 -22.69 47.64
N THR A 168 6.59 -21.89 47.78
CA THR A 168 6.62 -20.42 47.80
C THR A 168 5.63 -19.78 46.85
N SER A 169 4.85 -18.84 47.39
CA SER A 169 3.91 -18.00 46.67
C SER A 169 4.59 -17.25 45.53
N ALA A 170 4.19 -17.57 44.27
CA ALA A 170 4.44 -16.72 43.13
C ALA A 170 3.72 -15.35 43.31
N PRO A 171 4.30 -14.25 42.87
CA PRO A 171 3.65 -12.94 42.96
C PRO A 171 2.27 -12.96 42.32
N ALA A 172 1.30 -12.36 42.99
CA ALA A 172 -0.06 -12.20 42.46
C ALA A 172 0.00 -11.63 41.05
N ALA A 173 -0.59 -12.33 40.10
CA ALA A 173 -0.75 -11.84 38.73
C ALA A 173 -1.46 -10.49 38.77
N ALA A 174 -0.83 -9.48 38.20
CA ALA A 174 -1.44 -8.17 38.00
C ALA A 174 -2.80 -8.31 37.31
N PRO A 175 -3.79 -7.46 37.60
CA PRO A 175 -5.10 -7.55 37.01
C PRO A 175 -4.94 -7.48 35.48
N THR A 176 -5.33 -8.54 34.79
CA THR A 176 -5.42 -8.58 33.32
C THR A 176 -6.44 -7.54 32.90
N VAL A 177 -5.95 -6.47 32.31
CA VAL A 177 -6.79 -5.45 31.65
C VAL A 177 -7.55 -6.18 30.54
N THR A 178 -8.83 -6.45 30.75
CA THR A 178 -9.75 -7.00 29.77
C THR A 178 -10.10 -5.95 28.74
N GLY A 179 -9.19 -5.71 27.85
CA GLY A 179 -9.31 -5.01 26.59
C GLY A 179 -8.17 -5.55 25.77
N ALA A 180 -8.42 -6.59 25.00
CA ALA A 180 -7.38 -7.25 24.21
C ALA A 180 -6.74 -6.22 23.26
N ARG A 181 -5.55 -5.73 23.60
CA ARG A 181 -4.68 -5.02 22.67
C ARG A 181 -4.11 -6.08 21.74
N ASN A 182 -4.78 -6.30 20.62
CA ASN A 182 -4.34 -7.27 19.62
C ASN A 182 -3.33 -6.57 18.69
N GLU A 183 -2.09 -7.03 18.68
CA GLU A 183 -1.08 -6.67 17.69
C GLU A 183 -1.22 -7.64 16.50
N ARG A 184 -1.36 -7.09 15.30
CA ARG A 184 -1.32 -7.85 14.05
C ARG A 184 0.08 -7.74 13.47
N ARG A 185 0.74 -8.86 13.24
CA ARG A 185 2.02 -8.96 12.53
C ARG A 185 1.75 -9.41 11.10
N GLU A 186 2.34 -8.70 10.15
CA GLU A 186 2.24 -8.99 8.72
C GLU A 186 3.64 -8.91 8.11
N LYS A 187 4.02 -9.89 7.28
CA LYS A 187 5.30 -9.87 6.56
C LYS A 187 5.25 -8.76 5.51
N MET A 188 6.34 -7.98 5.37
CA MET A 188 6.45 -7.00 4.28
C MET A 188 6.58 -7.72 2.95
N SER A 189 5.87 -7.25 1.92
CA SER A 189 6.07 -7.72 0.54
C SER A 189 7.49 -7.44 0.07
N SER A 190 7.99 -8.20 -0.93
CA SER A 190 9.32 -7.99 -1.54
C SER A 190 9.47 -6.56 -2.06
N LEU A 191 8.48 -6.04 -2.80
CA LEU A 191 8.45 -4.65 -3.24
C LEU A 191 8.62 -3.66 -2.08
N ARG A 192 7.93 -3.87 -0.95
CA ARG A 192 8.05 -3.00 0.22
C ARG A 192 9.43 -3.08 0.86
N LYS A 193 10.05 -4.27 0.90
CA LYS A 193 11.42 -4.46 1.40
C LYS A 193 12.43 -3.70 0.52
N THR A 194 12.31 -3.82 -0.81
CA THR A 194 13.18 -3.12 -1.78
C THR A 194 13.03 -1.59 -1.66
N ILE A 195 11.80 -1.08 -1.61
CA ILE A 195 11.56 0.36 -1.41
C ILE A 195 12.19 0.84 -0.10
N ALA A 196 12.00 0.11 1.00
CA ALA A 196 12.57 0.47 2.30
C ALA A 196 14.10 0.53 2.25
N LYS A 197 14.76 -0.47 1.66
CA LYS A 197 16.21 -0.52 1.48
C LYS A 197 16.70 0.68 0.66
N ARG A 198 16.07 0.97 -0.50
CA ARG A 198 16.43 2.10 -1.36
C ARG A 198 16.29 3.45 -0.67
N LEU A 199 15.18 3.69 0.03
CA LEU A 199 14.96 4.97 0.72
C LEU A 199 15.96 5.21 1.85
N VAL A 200 16.31 4.16 2.61
CA VAL A 200 17.33 4.26 3.68
C VAL A 200 18.72 4.49 3.09
N SER A 201 19.09 3.75 2.03
CA SER A 201 20.37 3.92 1.33
C SER A 201 20.53 5.36 0.85
N VAL A 202 19.57 5.89 0.10
CA VAL A 202 19.61 7.27 -0.42
C VAL A 202 19.78 8.28 0.70
N LYS A 203 19.01 8.16 1.80
CA LYS A 203 19.09 9.09 2.92
C LYS A 203 20.47 9.07 3.61
N ASN A 204 21.13 7.92 3.64
CA ASN A 204 22.45 7.75 4.27
C ASN A 204 23.61 8.11 3.35
N GLU A 205 23.45 7.96 2.04
CA GLU A 205 24.49 8.16 1.03
C GLU A 205 24.51 9.57 0.46
N THR A 206 23.50 10.39 0.71
CA THR A 206 23.39 11.77 0.22
C THR A 206 23.52 12.80 1.34
N ALA A 207 24.12 13.95 1.04
CA ALA A 207 24.06 15.15 1.88
C ALA A 207 22.75 15.91 1.60
N MET A 208 21.62 15.26 1.88
CA MET A 208 20.30 15.77 1.50
C MET A 208 19.89 16.98 2.33
N LEU A 209 19.60 18.08 1.65
CA LEU A 209 19.04 19.30 2.21
C LEU A 209 17.73 19.65 1.49
N THR A 210 16.86 20.41 2.14
CA THR A 210 15.61 20.89 1.54
C THR A 210 15.48 22.39 1.69
N THR A 211 15.20 23.07 0.59
CA THR A 211 14.79 24.49 0.57
C THR A 211 13.33 24.62 0.19
N PHE A 212 12.69 25.66 0.69
CA PHE A 212 11.26 25.89 0.49
C PHE A 212 11.00 27.26 -0.13
N ASN A 213 9.90 27.35 -0.87
CA ASN A 213 9.35 28.62 -1.33
C ASN A 213 7.82 28.52 -1.36
N GLU A 214 7.14 29.66 -1.46
CA GLU A 214 5.71 29.71 -1.65
C GLU A 214 5.36 30.33 -3.01
N VAL A 215 4.31 29.83 -3.64
CA VAL A 215 3.85 30.22 -4.97
C VAL A 215 2.41 30.70 -4.88
N ASN A 216 2.15 31.89 -5.43
CA ASN A 216 0.80 32.33 -5.69
C ASN A 216 0.24 31.62 -6.92
N MET A 217 -0.73 30.74 -6.69
CA MET A 217 -1.33 29.91 -7.73
C MET A 217 -2.43 30.62 -8.53
N GLN A 218 -2.82 31.84 -8.14
CA GLN A 218 -3.91 32.58 -8.79
C GLN A 218 -3.72 32.71 -10.31
N PRO A 219 -2.55 33.13 -10.84
CA PRO A 219 -2.38 33.30 -12.28
C PRO A 219 -2.62 32.02 -13.08
N ILE A 220 -2.10 30.85 -12.59
CA ILE A 220 -2.33 29.56 -13.25
C ILE A 220 -3.80 29.15 -13.14
N MET A 221 -4.43 29.38 -11.99
CA MET A 221 -5.85 29.05 -11.80
C MET A 221 -6.74 29.85 -12.74
N ASP A 222 -6.47 31.17 -12.90
CA ASP A 222 -7.19 32.04 -13.81
C ASP A 222 -6.99 31.61 -15.27
N LEU A 223 -5.76 31.31 -15.66
CA LEU A 223 -5.44 30.81 -16.99
C LEU A 223 -6.19 29.50 -17.29
N ARG A 224 -6.16 28.57 -16.34
CA ARG A 224 -6.90 27.31 -16.47
C ARG A 224 -8.41 27.55 -16.53
N ALA A 225 -8.97 28.39 -15.65
CA ALA A 225 -10.40 28.70 -15.67
C ALA A 225 -10.85 29.26 -17.02
N LYS A 226 -10.02 30.11 -17.64
CA LYS A 226 -10.29 30.72 -18.94
C LYS A 226 -10.21 29.74 -20.11
N TYR A 227 -9.26 28.80 -20.11
CA TYR A 227 -8.91 28.02 -21.29
C TYR A 227 -9.18 26.52 -21.18
N LYS A 228 -9.54 25.96 -20.05
CA LYS A 228 -9.67 24.51 -19.82
C LYS A 228 -10.61 23.80 -20.82
N ASP A 229 -11.72 24.44 -21.14
CA ASP A 229 -12.75 23.83 -22.00
C ASP A 229 -12.31 23.86 -23.47
N ILE A 230 -11.81 24.99 -23.96
CA ILE A 230 -11.25 25.14 -25.29
C ILE A 230 -10.02 24.22 -25.49
N PHE A 231 -9.18 24.13 -24.47
CA PHE A 231 -8.02 23.25 -24.49
C PHE A 231 -8.43 21.78 -24.60
N LYS A 232 -9.42 21.36 -23.80
CA LYS A 232 -9.95 20.00 -23.82
C LYS A 232 -10.61 19.66 -25.18
N GLU A 233 -11.41 20.59 -25.73
CA GLU A 233 -12.05 20.42 -27.03
C GLU A 233 -11.01 20.26 -28.15
N LYS A 234 -9.99 21.12 -28.15
CA LYS A 234 -8.96 21.11 -29.21
C LYS A 234 -7.99 19.95 -29.11
N HIS A 235 -7.62 19.53 -27.90
CA HIS A 235 -6.50 18.63 -27.66
C HIS A 235 -6.91 17.24 -27.13
N GLY A 236 -8.17 17.07 -26.72
CA GLY A 236 -8.70 15.82 -26.16
C GLY A 236 -8.24 15.50 -24.74
N VAL A 237 -7.44 16.38 -24.11
CA VAL A 237 -6.93 16.24 -22.74
C VAL A 237 -7.21 17.49 -21.92
N GLY A 238 -7.36 17.34 -20.60
CA GLY A 238 -7.57 18.45 -19.70
C GLY A 238 -6.28 19.26 -19.47
N LEU A 239 -6.41 20.55 -19.17
CA LEU A 239 -5.29 21.40 -18.78
C LEU A 239 -5.06 21.28 -17.26
N GLY A 240 -4.12 20.44 -16.84
CA GLY A 240 -3.78 20.17 -15.44
C GLY A 240 -2.73 21.14 -14.88
N PHE A 241 -2.51 21.09 -13.57
CA PHE A 241 -1.40 21.84 -12.95
C PHE A 241 -0.04 21.22 -13.28
N MET A 242 0.00 19.90 -13.45
CA MET A 242 1.25 19.17 -13.64
C MET A 242 2.00 19.59 -14.89
N SER A 243 1.30 19.91 -15.99
CA SER A 243 1.97 20.40 -17.20
C SER A 243 2.67 21.74 -16.98
N PHE A 244 2.06 22.66 -16.22
CA PHE A 244 2.70 23.93 -15.87
C PHE A 244 3.92 23.73 -15.00
N PHE A 245 3.81 22.88 -13.96
CA PHE A 245 4.96 22.55 -13.10
C PHE A 245 6.08 21.88 -13.87
N THR A 246 5.75 20.87 -14.68
CA THR A 246 6.75 20.18 -15.51
C THR A 246 7.45 21.16 -16.46
N LYS A 247 6.70 22.05 -17.12
CA LYS A 247 7.28 23.04 -18.04
C LYS A 247 8.15 24.08 -17.30
N ALA A 248 7.69 24.56 -16.14
CA ALA A 248 8.47 25.47 -15.31
C ALA A 248 9.77 24.82 -14.80
N VAL A 249 9.69 23.55 -14.35
CA VAL A 249 10.84 22.76 -13.91
C VAL A 249 11.83 22.58 -15.06
N THR A 250 11.39 22.10 -16.23
CA THR A 250 12.30 21.83 -17.37
C THR A 250 12.96 23.11 -17.88
N THR A 251 12.28 24.27 -17.82
CA THR A 251 12.87 25.58 -18.14
C THR A 251 13.94 25.94 -17.10
N ALA A 252 13.65 25.78 -15.82
CA ALA A 252 14.61 26.06 -14.75
C ALA A 252 15.81 25.11 -14.75
N LEU A 253 15.64 23.82 -15.12
CA LEU A 253 16.75 22.84 -15.22
C LEU A 253 17.75 23.22 -16.30
N ARG A 254 17.33 23.86 -17.39
CA ARG A 254 18.27 24.38 -18.42
C ARG A 254 19.13 25.53 -17.90
N GLU A 255 18.59 26.35 -17.02
CA GLU A 255 19.32 27.50 -16.42
C GLU A 255 20.22 27.05 -15.26
N TRP A 256 19.85 25.97 -14.59
CA TRP A 256 20.54 25.42 -13.41
C TRP A 256 20.88 23.94 -13.62
N PRO A 257 21.83 23.60 -14.51
CA PRO A 257 22.12 22.24 -14.93
C PRO A 257 22.62 21.34 -13.79
N ALA A 258 23.22 21.90 -12.72
CA ALA A 258 23.61 21.11 -11.55
C ALA A 258 22.42 20.40 -10.88
N VAL A 259 21.21 20.99 -10.96
CA VAL A 259 19.98 20.40 -10.40
C VAL A 259 19.51 19.19 -11.23
N ASN A 260 19.92 19.08 -12.50
CA ASN A 260 19.64 17.98 -13.43
C ASN A 260 20.80 16.99 -13.58
N ALA A 261 21.83 17.11 -12.72
CA ALA A 261 23.01 16.26 -12.75
C ALA A 261 22.87 15.09 -11.77
N ARG A 262 23.78 14.11 -11.86
CA ARG A 262 23.93 13.00 -10.93
C ARG A 262 25.41 12.71 -10.65
N ILE A 263 25.65 12.01 -9.55
CA ILE A 263 26.99 11.53 -9.21
C ILE A 263 27.12 10.10 -9.72
N GLU A 264 28.17 9.84 -10.47
CA GLU A 264 28.66 8.50 -10.81
C GLU A 264 30.10 8.36 -10.29
N GLU A 265 30.27 7.53 -9.28
CA GLU A 265 31.55 7.36 -8.58
C GLU A 265 32.15 8.71 -8.11
N ASN A 266 33.13 9.25 -8.84
CA ASN A 266 33.79 10.52 -8.56
C ASN A 266 33.53 11.59 -9.64
N GLU A 267 32.55 11.37 -10.51
CA GLU A 267 32.24 12.27 -11.61
C GLU A 267 30.82 12.86 -11.45
N ILE A 268 30.65 14.09 -11.91
CA ILE A 268 29.33 14.71 -12.04
C ILE A 268 28.91 14.58 -13.50
N VAL A 269 27.80 13.86 -13.72
CA VAL A 269 27.23 13.64 -15.04
C VAL A 269 26.07 14.62 -15.26
N TYR A 270 26.25 15.55 -16.18
CA TYR A 270 25.24 16.52 -16.58
C TYR A 270 24.38 15.98 -17.71
N SER A 271 23.04 16.12 -17.59
CA SER A 271 22.11 15.77 -18.66
C SER A 271 21.69 17.03 -19.44
N ASP A 272 21.80 16.98 -20.76
CA ASP A 272 21.36 18.04 -21.69
C ASP A 272 19.90 17.91 -22.12
N PHE A 273 19.18 16.94 -21.52
CA PHE A 273 17.76 16.67 -21.67
C PHE A 273 17.10 16.61 -20.28
N ALA A 274 15.78 16.73 -20.24
CA ALA A 274 15.03 16.60 -19.00
C ALA A 274 14.00 15.46 -19.10
N ASP A 275 14.32 14.33 -18.48
CA ASP A 275 13.43 13.19 -18.29
C ASP A 275 12.79 13.28 -16.90
N VAL A 276 11.56 13.78 -16.85
CA VAL A 276 10.89 14.12 -15.60
C VAL A 276 10.03 12.98 -15.11
N SER A 277 10.38 12.47 -13.95
CA SER A 277 9.63 11.44 -13.25
C SER A 277 8.47 12.06 -12.45
N ILE A 278 7.26 11.49 -12.56
CA ILE A 278 6.08 11.97 -11.84
C ILE A 278 5.61 10.89 -10.86
N ALA A 279 5.55 11.23 -9.57
CA ALA A 279 5.06 10.29 -8.57
C ALA A 279 3.55 10.05 -8.71
N VAL A 280 3.16 8.80 -8.91
CA VAL A 280 1.77 8.34 -9.09
C VAL A 280 1.43 7.31 -8.03
N SER A 281 0.31 7.51 -7.32
CA SER A 281 -0.24 6.49 -6.42
C SER A 281 -0.95 5.41 -7.23
N ALA A 282 -0.48 4.16 -7.11
CA ALA A 282 -1.03 2.98 -7.76
C ALA A 282 -1.51 1.95 -6.70
N PRO A 283 -2.34 0.95 -7.05
CA PRO A 283 -2.84 -0.05 -6.10
C PRO A 283 -1.74 -0.82 -5.36
N LYS A 284 -0.62 -1.10 -6.02
CA LYS A 284 0.55 -1.78 -5.42
C LYS A 284 1.49 -0.84 -4.64
N GLY A 285 1.25 0.47 -4.63
CA GLY A 285 2.06 1.48 -3.95
C GLY A 285 2.40 2.67 -4.82
N LEU A 286 3.40 3.45 -4.40
CA LEU A 286 3.88 4.62 -5.15
C LEU A 286 4.81 4.15 -6.28
N VAL A 287 4.51 4.56 -7.51
CA VAL A 287 5.37 4.36 -8.69
C VAL A 287 5.75 5.71 -9.29
N VAL A 288 6.85 5.76 -10.02
CA VAL A 288 7.43 7.02 -10.50
C VAL A 288 7.75 6.93 -12.00
N PRO A 289 6.73 6.85 -12.87
CA PRO A 289 6.93 6.81 -14.33
C PRO A 289 7.54 8.10 -14.86
N ILE A 290 8.20 8.01 -16.02
CA ILE A 290 9.06 9.05 -16.58
C ILE A 290 8.47 9.61 -17.86
N ILE A 291 8.35 10.94 -17.91
CA ILE A 291 8.07 11.69 -19.14
C ILE A 291 9.39 11.98 -19.83
N ARG A 292 9.66 11.33 -20.94
CA ARG A 292 10.89 11.48 -21.69
C ARG A 292 10.95 12.80 -22.43
N ASN A 293 12.14 13.44 -22.45
CA ASN A 293 12.37 14.73 -23.11
C ASN A 293 11.28 15.77 -22.82
N ALA A 294 10.88 15.88 -21.54
CA ALA A 294 9.79 16.75 -21.12
C ALA A 294 10.03 18.23 -21.47
N ASP A 295 11.28 18.64 -21.62
CA ASP A 295 11.71 19.98 -22.06
C ASP A 295 11.23 20.31 -23.47
N LYS A 296 11.16 19.33 -24.37
CA LYS A 296 10.74 19.47 -25.77
C LYS A 296 9.22 19.38 -25.96
N LEU A 297 8.49 18.90 -24.95
CA LEU A 297 7.05 18.73 -25.03
C LEU A 297 6.30 20.05 -24.81
N SER A 298 5.17 20.20 -25.51
CA SER A 298 4.15 21.21 -25.21
C SER A 298 3.35 20.84 -23.97
N LEU A 299 2.59 21.78 -23.38
CA LEU A 299 1.66 21.49 -22.28
C LEU A 299 0.71 20.34 -22.60
N GLN A 300 0.19 20.30 -23.85
CA GLN A 300 -0.65 19.20 -24.32
C GLN A 300 0.10 17.86 -24.36
N GLY A 301 1.35 17.86 -24.84
CA GLY A 301 2.19 16.66 -24.88
C GLY A 301 2.43 16.09 -23.50
N ILE A 302 2.80 16.95 -22.53
CA ILE A 302 3.00 16.59 -21.16
C ILE A 302 1.73 16.00 -20.52
N GLU A 303 0.55 16.64 -20.72
CA GLU A 303 -0.72 16.12 -20.17
C GLU A 303 -1.08 14.74 -20.77
N LYS A 304 -0.85 14.51 -22.08
CA LYS A 304 -1.07 13.22 -22.72
C LYS A 304 -0.20 12.13 -22.11
N GLU A 305 1.09 12.41 -21.94
CA GLU A 305 2.03 11.47 -21.34
C GLU A 305 1.67 11.17 -19.88
N ILE A 306 1.32 12.18 -19.10
CA ILE A 306 0.88 11.99 -17.71
C ILE A 306 -0.34 11.06 -17.63
N ILE A 307 -1.36 11.30 -18.49
CA ILE A 307 -2.57 10.48 -18.49
C ILE A 307 -2.26 9.05 -18.91
N ALA A 308 -1.45 8.86 -19.96
CA ALA A 308 -1.06 7.55 -20.47
C ALA A 308 -0.30 6.75 -19.41
N LEU A 309 0.74 7.35 -18.80
CA LEU A 309 1.55 6.72 -17.76
C LEU A 309 0.74 6.45 -16.48
N ALA A 310 -0.11 7.40 -16.06
CA ALA A 310 -0.96 7.21 -14.88
C ALA A 310 -2.01 6.11 -15.08
N THR A 311 -2.52 5.92 -16.30
CA THR A 311 -3.43 4.82 -16.63
C THR A 311 -2.70 3.49 -16.56
N LYS A 312 -1.52 3.37 -17.20
CA LYS A 312 -0.67 2.18 -17.10
C LYS A 312 -0.29 1.85 -15.65
N ALA A 313 -0.01 2.89 -14.83
CA ALA A 313 0.29 2.72 -13.40
C ALA A 313 -0.87 2.08 -12.61
N ARG A 314 -2.09 2.57 -12.83
CA ARG A 314 -3.30 2.02 -12.18
C ARG A 314 -3.61 0.60 -12.63
N ASP A 315 -3.34 0.29 -13.91
CA ASP A 315 -3.56 -1.03 -14.51
C ASP A 315 -2.39 -2.00 -14.22
N ASN A 316 -1.35 -1.60 -13.47
CA ASN A 316 -0.11 -2.35 -13.24
C ASN A 316 0.59 -2.80 -14.54
N LYS A 317 0.56 -1.94 -15.58
CA LYS A 317 1.13 -2.21 -16.92
C LYS A 317 2.36 -1.36 -17.24
N LEU A 318 2.94 -0.69 -16.25
CA LEU A 318 4.19 0.05 -16.44
C LEU A 318 5.35 -0.91 -16.69
N THR A 319 6.15 -0.62 -17.71
CA THR A 319 7.39 -1.34 -17.99
C THR A 319 8.54 -0.81 -17.12
N ILE A 320 9.61 -1.59 -17.00
CA ILE A 320 10.82 -1.17 -16.28
C ILE A 320 11.43 0.07 -16.95
N ASP A 321 11.46 0.10 -18.28
CA ASP A 321 11.99 1.24 -19.05
C ASP A 321 11.22 2.54 -18.81
N GLU A 322 9.92 2.45 -18.53
CA GLU A 322 9.10 3.62 -18.20
C GLU A 322 9.35 4.15 -16.77
N MET A 323 10.08 3.41 -15.93
CA MET A 323 10.36 3.74 -14.54
C MET A 323 11.84 3.97 -14.24
N THR A 324 12.75 3.76 -15.20
CA THR A 324 14.21 3.88 -15.01
C THR A 324 14.83 4.94 -15.89
N GLY A 325 15.87 5.61 -15.40
CA GLY A 325 16.66 6.59 -16.16
C GLY A 325 16.11 8.02 -16.18
N GLY A 326 15.18 8.38 -15.29
CA GLY A 326 14.75 9.77 -15.12
C GLY A 326 15.84 10.65 -14.52
N THR A 327 15.83 11.95 -14.86
CA THR A 327 16.85 12.91 -14.40
C THR A 327 16.37 13.79 -13.25
N PHE A 328 15.07 14.01 -13.11
CA PHE A 328 14.45 14.83 -12.06
C PHE A 328 13.08 14.26 -11.67
N THR A 329 12.67 14.43 -10.42
CA THR A 329 11.37 13.95 -9.95
C THR A 329 10.47 15.08 -9.45
N ILE A 330 9.17 15.01 -9.78
CA ILE A 330 8.12 15.85 -9.20
C ILE A 330 7.15 14.95 -8.43
N THR A 331 6.91 15.28 -7.16
CA THR A 331 5.94 14.59 -6.31
C THR A 331 4.88 15.54 -5.79
N ASN A 332 3.63 15.09 -5.67
CA ASN A 332 2.50 15.91 -5.23
C ASN A 332 1.84 15.32 -3.98
N GLY A 333 2.22 15.82 -2.81
CA GLY A 333 1.58 15.50 -1.53
C GLY A 333 0.30 16.31 -1.26
N GLY A 334 0.05 17.37 -2.05
CA GLY A 334 -1.10 18.26 -1.86
C GLY A 334 -2.44 17.59 -2.10
N VAL A 335 -2.50 16.57 -2.97
CA VAL A 335 -3.71 15.77 -3.22
C VAL A 335 -4.16 14.99 -1.97
N PHE A 336 -3.27 14.79 -1.00
CA PHE A 336 -3.54 14.15 0.30
C PHE A 336 -3.66 15.16 1.44
N GLY A 337 -3.63 16.47 1.13
CA GLY A 337 -3.73 17.55 2.11
C GLY A 337 -2.41 17.93 2.80
N SER A 338 -1.26 17.49 2.30
CA SER A 338 0.04 17.87 2.89
C SER A 338 0.27 19.38 2.72
N MET A 339 0.53 20.07 3.83
CA MET A 339 0.90 21.48 3.81
C MET A 339 2.35 21.68 3.36
N MET A 340 3.26 20.86 3.87
CA MET A 340 4.70 20.93 3.60
C MET A 340 5.36 19.61 3.97
N SER A 341 6.32 19.15 3.18
CA SER A 341 7.13 17.97 3.44
C SER A 341 8.52 18.11 2.84
N THR A 342 9.45 17.28 3.30
CA THR A 342 10.81 17.14 2.77
C THR A 342 10.89 15.83 1.99
N PRO A 343 10.63 15.80 0.66
CA PRO A 343 10.65 14.56 -0.10
C PRO A 343 12.06 13.96 -0.13
N ILE A 344 12.13 12.63 -0.14
CA ILE A 344 13.40 11.91 -0.31
C ILE A 344 13.73 11.85 -1.79
N ILE A 345 14.98 12.08 -2.16
CA ILE A 345 15.47 12.03 -3.54
C ILE A 345 15.26 10.64 -4.13
N ASN A 346 14.94 10.57 -5.41
CA ASN A 346 14.81 9.32 -6.15
C ASN A 346 16.16 9.01 -6.87
N ALA A 347 17.05 8.28 -6.19
CA ALA A 347 18.36 7.95 -6.77
C ALA A 347 18.24 7.22 -8.13
N PRO A 348 19.17 7.49 -9.08
CA PRO A 348 20.41 8.24 -8.94
C PRO A 348 20.29 9.76 -9.15
N GLN A 349 19.08 10.30 -9.24
CA GLN A 349 18.83 11.74 -9.36
C GLN A 349 19.37 12.50 -8.15
N SER A 350 19.70 13.78 -8.35
CA SER A 350 20.23 14.62 -7.28
C SER A 350 19.21 15.59 -6.68
N ALA A 351 18.01 15.67 -7.25
CA ALA A 351 16.97 16.57 -6.73
C ALA A 351 15.55 16.06 -7.00
N ILE A 352 14.61 16.55 -6.17
CA ILE A 352 13.18 16.27 -6.25
C ILE A 352 12.37 17.49 -5.84
N LEU A 353 11.36 17.84 -6.63
CA LEU A 353 10.40 18.89 -6.30
C LEU A 353 9.16 18.31 -5.63
N GLY A 354 8.83 18.81 -4.44
CA GLY A 354 7.58 18.53 -3.73
C GLY A 354 6.55 19.63 -3.94
N MET A 355 5.37 19.25 -4.41
CA MET A 355 4.19 20.11 -4.46
C MET A 355 3.28 19.80 -3.27
N HIS A 356 2.56 20.80 -2.78
CA HIS A 356 1.70 20.69 -1.61
C HIS A 356 0.30 21.23 -1.87
N ASN A 357 -0.55 21.25 -0.85
CA ASN A 357 -1.91 21.74 -0.98
C ASN A 357 -1.97 23.25 -1.29
N ILE A 358 -3.02 23.64 -2.00
CA ILE A 358 -3.33 25.05 -2.26
C ILE A 358 -4.27 25.52 -1.16
N VAL A 359 -3.87 26.55 -0.42
CA VAL A 359 -4.62 27.10 0.72
C VAL A 359 -4.81 28.61 0.52
N GLN A 360 -6.03 29.09 0.75
CA GLN A 360 -6.30 30.51 0.78
C GLN A 360 -5.59 31.17 1.97
N ARG A 361 -4.70 32.12 1.70
CA ARG A 361 -3.91 32.82 2.72
C ARG A 361 -3.93 34.31 2.53
N PRO A 362 -3.92 35.11 3.62
CA PRO A 362 -3.62 36.54 3.55
C PRO A 362 -2.14 36.70 3.21
N ILE A 363 -1.88 37.47 2.14
CA ILE A 363 -0.53 37.91 1.77
C ILE A 363 -0.47 39.40 1.59
N ALA A 364 0.72 40.00 1.68
CA ALA A 364 0.95 41.39 1.36
C ALA A 364 1.23 41.55 -0.14
N GLU A 365 0.38 42.25 -0.85
CA GLU A 365 0.54 42.54 -2.27
C GLU A 365 0.29 44.04 -2.50
N ASN A 366 1.27 44.74 -3.08
CA ASN A 366 1.21 46.20 -3.31
C ASN A 366 0.85 47.00 -2.05
N GLY A 367 1.33 46.60 -0.89
CA GLY A 367 1.07 47.27 0.39
C GLY A 367 -0.31 46.99 1.01
N GLN A 368 -1.09 46.11 0.40
CA GLN A 368 -2.41 45.71 0.90
C GLN A 368 -2.41 44.21 1.30
N VAL A 369 -3.26 43.85 2.27
CA VAL A 369 -3.49 42.45 2.61
C VAL A 369 -4.58 41.89 1.70
N VAL A 370 -4.22 40.89 0.90
CA VAL A 370 -5.14 40.22 -0.03
C VAL A 370 -5.14 38.72 0.24
N ILE A 371 -6.25 38.06 -0.07
CA ILE A 371 -6.36 36.61 0.01
C ILE A 371 -5.95 36.01 -1.33
N ARG A 372 -4.99 35.08 -1.30
CA ARG A 372 -4.50 34.35 -2.49
C ARG A 372 -4.41 32.88 -2.24
N PRO A 373 -4.63 32.06 -3.27
CA PRO A 373 -4.38 30.61 -3.21
C PRO A 373 -2.87 30.35 -3.25
N MET A 374 -2.29 30.04 -2.10
CA MET A 374 -0.85 29.83 -1.92
C MET A 374 -0.52 28.35 -1.86
N MET A 375 0.57 27.95 -2.49
CA MET A 375 1.14 26.61 -2.41
C MET A 375 2.58 26.70 -1.91
N TYR A 376 2.95 25.86 -0.94
CA TYR A 376 4.35 25.61 -0.65
C TYR A 376 4.93 24.65 -1.66
N ILE A 377 6.13 24.93 -2.12
CA ILE A 377 6.97 24.05 -2.91
C ILE A 377 8.27 23.80 -2.17
N ALA A 378 8.76 22.56 -2.26
CA ALA A 378 9.99 22.12 -1.62
C ALA A 378 10.93 21.53 -2.67
N LEU A 379 12.20 21.87 -2.62
CA LEU A 379 13.26 21.24 -3.38
C LEU A 379 14.17 20.51 -2.39
N SER A 380 14.13 19.16 -2.39
CA SER A 380 15.17 18.38 -1.73
C SER A 380 16.26 18.08 -2.75
N TYR A 381 17.53 18.21 -2.34
CA TYR A 381 18.68 18.08 -3.23
C TYR A 381 19.90 17.55 -2.49
N ASP A 382 20.81 16.97 -3.25
CA ASP A 382 22.10 16.50 -2.74
C ASP A 382 23.11 17.66 -2.73
N HIS A 383 23.46 18.13 -1.53
CA HIS A 383 24.35 19.27 -1.34
C HIS A 383 25.82 18.97 -1.71
N ARG A 384 26.13 17.71 -2.08
CA ARG A 384 27.47 17.39 -2.60
C ARG A 384 27.73 17.98 -3.99
N ILE A 385 26.66 18.22 -4.80
CA ILE A 385 26.75 18.77 -6.16
C ILE A 385 25.86 19.98 -6.42
N ILE A 386 24.90 20.27 -5.56
CA ILE A 386 23.97 21.39 -5.71
C ILE A 386 24.18 22.32 -4.53
N ASP A 387 24.70 23.50 -4.78
CA ASP A 387 24.91 24.52 -3.75
C ASP A 387 23.65 25.31 -3.41
N GLY A 388 23.69 26.05 -2.29
CA GLY A 388 22.58 26.88 -1.83
C GLY A 388 22.15 27.93 -2.86
N ARG A 389 23.09 28.54 -3.61
CA ARG A 389 22.77 29.47 -4.69
C ARG A 389 21.95 28.81 -5.79
N GLU A 390 22.36 27.65 -6.24
CA GLU A 390 21.72 26.92 -7.34
C GLU A 390 20.36 26.41 -6.95
N SER A 391 20.23 25.76 -5.79
CA SER A 391 18.98 25.21 -5.29
C SER A 391 17.91 26.28 -5.04
N VAL A 392 18.29 27.40 -4.38
CA VAL A 392 17.38 28.49 -4.09
C VAL A 392 17.00 29.24 -5.36
N SER A 393 17.96 29.53 -6.24
CA SER A 393 17.69 30.24 -7.51
C SER A 393 16.84 29.41 -8.45
N PHE A 394 17.07 28.10 -8.54
CA PHE A 394 16.21 27.17 -9.26
C PHE A 394 14.75 27.25 -8.75
N LEU A 395 14.57 27.15 -7.44
CA LEU A 395 13.22 27.18 -6.86
C LEU A 395 12.53 28.54 -7.04
N VAL A 396 13.29 29.65 -6.93
CA VAL A 396 12.81 31.00 -7.25
C VAL A 396 12.41 31.10 -8.72
N ARG A 397 13.19 30.52 -9.63
CA ARG A 397 12.87 30.53 -11.05
C ARG A 397 11.57 29.74 -11.33
N VAL A 398 11.41 28.56 -10.75
CA VAL A 398 10.16 27.78 -10.84
C VAL A 398 8.98 28.61 -10.34
N LYS A 399 9.10 29.30 -9.20
CA LYS A 399 8.08 30.22 -8.67
C LYS A 399 7.73 31.30 -9.68
N GLN A 400 8.72 32.02 -10.22
CA GLN A 400 8.51 33.12 -11.19
C GLN A 400 7.74 32.65 -12.43
N LEU A 401 8.08 31.49 -12.97
CA LEU A 401 7.43 30.90 -14.13
C LEU A 401 5.98 30.46 -13.86
N LEU A 402 5.68 30.07 -12.63
CA LEU A 402 4.33 29.70 -12.20
C LEU A 402 3.48 30.93 -11.87
N GLU A 403 4.06 31.97 -11.28
CA GLU A 403 3.35 33.24 -10.94
C GLU A 403 3.14 34.14 -12.16
N ASP A 404 3.97 33.98 -13.22
CA ASP A 404 3.78 34.64 -14.51
C ASP A 404 3.92 33.62 -15.65
N PRO A 405 2.85 32.87 -15.98
CA PRO A 405 2.88 31.87 -17.02
C PRO A 405 3.17 32.39 -18.44
N ALA A 406 3.06 33.70 -18.68
CA ALA A 406 3.45 34.28 -19.96
C ALA A 406 4.94 34.09 -20.24
N ARG A 407 5.79 34.07 -19.22
CA ARG A 407 7.23 33.77 -19.35
C ARG A 407 7.52 32.41 -19.95
N LEU A 408 6.66 31.41 -19.68
CA LEU A 408 6.80 30.08 -20.29
C LEU A 408 6.56 30.10 -21.81
N LEU A 409 5.75 31.03 -22.30
CA LEU A 409 5.46 31.21 -23.72
C LEU A 409 6.54 32.03 -24.42
N LEU A 410 7.09 33.03 -23.72
CA LEU A 410 8.07 33.96 -24.24
C LEU A 410 9.51 33.46 -24.05
N GLU A 411 9.71 32.41 -23.28
CA GLU A 411 11.01 31.85 -22.90
C GLU A 411 11.96 32.86 -22.22
N VAL A 412 11.42 33.73 -21.32
CA VAL A 412 12.13 34.81 -20.60
C VAL A 412 12.00 34.69 -19.08
#